data_fee686e4ac366027355324704b6d41cb
#
_entry.id   fee686e4ac366027355324704b6d41cb
#
_cell.length_a   1.000
_cell.length_b   1.000
_cell.length_c   1.000
_cell.angle_alpha   90.00
_cell.angle_beta   90.00
_cell.angle_gamma   90.00
#
_symmetry.space_group_name_H-M   'P 1'
#
loop_
_entity.id
_entity.type
_entity.pdbx_description
1 polymer ?
#
loop_
_entity_poly.entity_id
_entity_poly.type
_entity_poly.pdbx_seq_one_letter_code
_entity_poly.pdbx_strand_id
1 'polypeptide(L)'
;MKRKIVLCIIITLMSFHAAFADGTELSQVTISSQIPLSTKEQNEVAYGVNPISPWEYQSKLGKGMDVDWSKTKKGKENYNLKAVQDFEDAGIDHVRIRIKDKADNDLFMTLDEQIDDCINIGIIPIIAYQADEFKNNPNEENLQKVVAWWRVVAERYKDKSYLLSFDLLIEATDALNKQPEKLNELYERIVTEVRKTNPQRIIIISPRLRSDAQYLSELKIPSQANGYLMAEWHFYAAGPSKDNDRKLWTIGTENEKKLITDKINYALEWQKKTNIPTWVGAWMPGNYNDGDDYSIEEQVVFAEFMTSSLVNAQIPFAVNSDTKFYDRETNNWIDNMLPVFNTIFK
;
A
#
# COMPACT_ATOMS: atom_id res chain seq x y z
N MET A 1 -2.67 3.67 -36.12
CA MET A 1 -4.00 3.03 -36.02
C MET A 1 -3.80 1.53 -35.80
N LYS A 2 -3.78 1.06 -34.58
CA LYS A 2 -3.77 -0.38 -34.26
C LYS A 2 -5.08 -0.68 -33.51
N ARG A 3 -5.94 -1.49 -34.12
CA ARG A 3 -7.21 -1.95 -33.55
C ARG A 3 -6.91 -2.97 -32.44
N LYS A 4 -7.35 -2.68 -31.22
CA LYS A 4 -7.40 -3.68 -30.16
C LYS A 4 -8.57 -4.62 -30.42
N ILE A 5 -8.28 -5.91 -30.54
CA ILE A 5 -9.28 -6.98 -30.67
C ILE A 5 -9.67 -7.36 -29.24
N VAL A 6 -10.92 -7.11 -28.88
CA VAL A 6 -11.51 -7.61 -27.64
C VAL A 6 -11.93 -9.06 -27.87
N LEU A 7 -11.30 -9.99 -27.17
CA LEU A 7 -11.64 -11.41 -27.21
C LEU A 7 -12.76 -11.68 -26.19
N CYS A 8 -14.00 -11.84 -26.65
CA CYS A 8 -15.11 -12.35 -25.83
C CYS A 8 -14.95 -13.85 -25.65
N ILE A 9 -14.68 -14.32 -24.45
CA ILE A 9 -14.73 -15.73 -24.09
C ILE A 9 -16.18 -16.07 -23.70
N ILE A 10 -16.86 -16.84 -24.55
CA ILE A 10 -18.16 -17.43 -24.24
C ILE A 10 -17.90 -18.74 -23.51
N ILE A 11 -18.23 -18.81 -22.23
CA ILE A 11 -18.20 -20.05 -21.45
C ILE A 11 -19.57 -20.74 -21.61
N THR A 12 -19.56 -21.85 -22.34
CA THR A 12 -20.73 -22.72 -22.47
C THR A 12 -20.83 -23.62 -21.25
N LEU A 13 -21.88 -23.47 -20.45
CA LEU A 13 -22.17 -24.37 -19.34
C LEU A 13 -22.75 -25.69 -19.90
N MET A 14 -22.02 -26.77 -19.69
CA MET A 14 -22.57 -28.13 -19.82
C MET A 14 -23.22 -28.54 -18.47
N SER A 15 -24.52 -28.73 -18.46
CA SER A 15 -25.25 -29.27 -17.32
C SER A 15 -25.13 -30.80 -17.31
N PHE A 16 -24.52 -31.35 -16.26
CA PHE A 16 -24.60 -32.78 -15.94
C PHE A 16 -25.83 -33.05 -15.05
N HIS A 17 -26.78 -33.85 -15.52
CA HIS A 17 -27.83 -34.40 -14.70
C HIS A 17 -27.37 -35.73 -14.12
N ALA A 18 -27.23 -35.79 -12.80
CA ALA A 18 -27.18 -37.05 -12.05
C ALA A 18 -28.45 -37.14 -11.18
N ALA A 19 -29.28 -38.15 -11.44
CA ALA A 19 -30.47 -38.45 -10.66
C ALA A 19 -30.08 -39.27 -9.44
N PHE A 20 -30.33 -38.75 -8.23
CA PHE A 20 -30.48 -39.57 -7.02
C PHE A 20 -31.73 -39.12 -6.28
N ALA A 21 -32.62 -40.11 -6.03
CA ALA A 21 -33.78 -39.96 -5.17
C ALA A 21 -33.34 -40.07 -3.70
N ASP A 22 -33.59 -39.07 -2.88
CA ASP A 22 -34.27 -39.18 -1.59
C ASP A 22 -34.47 -37.78 -0.98
N GLY A 23 -35.62 -37.59 -0.36
CA GLY A 23 -36.15 -36.30 0.03
C GLY A 23 -35.46 -35.67 1.22
N THR A 24 -34.87 -34.54 1.00
CA THR A 24 -34.68 -33.46 1.98
C THR A 24 -34.69 -32.12 1.23
N GLU A 25 -35.58 -31.22 1.63
CA GLU A 25 -35.65 -29.87 1.08
C GLU A 25 -34.31 -29.12 1.25
N LEU A 26 -33.63 -28.90 0.14
CA LEU A 26 -32.50 -27.97 0.06
C LEU A 26 -33.04 -26.58 -0.22
N SER A 27 -32.91 -25.69 0.76
CA SER A 27 -33.10 -24.26 0.58
C SER A 27 -32.26 -23.74 -0.62
N GLN A 28 -32.96 -23.16 -1.60
CA GLN A 28 -32.33 -22.54 -2.74
C GLN A 28 -31.45 -21.37 -2.27
N VAL A 29 -30.13 -21.53 -2.35
CA VAL A 29 -29.20 -20.43 -2.29
C VAL A 29 -29.31 -19.67 -3.62
N THR A 30 -30.01 -18.57 -3.61
CA THR A 30 -30.07 -17.65 -4.76
C THR A 30 -28.70 -17.01 -4.91
N ILE A 31 -27.91 -17.49 -5.85
CA ILE A 31 -26.71 -16.78 -6.28
C ILE A 31 -27.22 -15.51 -6.98
N SER A 32 -27.09 -14.38 -6.28
CA SER A 32 -27.32 -13.06 -6.87
C SER A 32 -26.35 -12.88 -8.04
N SER A 33 -26.84 -12.97 -9.26
CA SER A 33 -26.12 -12.56 -10.44
C SER A 33 -25.90 -11.04 -10.32
N GLN A 34 -24.69 -10.63 -10.04
CA GLN A 34 -24.31 -9.22 -10.13
C GLN A 34 -24.59 -8.74 -11.55
N ILE A 35 -25.49 -7.78 -11.69
CA ILE A 35 -25.77 -7.11 -12.96
C ILE A 35 -24.47 -6.41 -13.35
N PRO A 36 -23.93 -6.63 -14.57
CA PRO A 36 -22.74 -5.91 -15.01
C PRO A 36 -23.01 -4.40 -14.97
N LEU A 37 -22.11 -3.65 -14.34
CA LEU A 37 -22.19 -2.19 -14.34
C LEU A 37 -22.25 -1.65 -15.76
N SER A 38 -22.97 -0.57 -15.97
CA SER A 38 -23.02 0.11 -17.27
C SER A 38 -21.63 0.63 -17.64
N THR A 39 -21.34 0.80 -18.92
CA THR A 39 -20.05 1.34 -19.40
C THR A 39 -19.70 2.68 -18.75
N LYS A 40 -20.72 3.49 -18.40
CA LYS A 40 -20.53 4.76 -17.70
C LYS A 40 -20.10 4.54 -16.25
N GLU A 41 -20.75 3.62 -15.54
CA GLU A 41 -20.40 3.26 -14.15
C GLU A 41 -19.02 2.58 -14.08
N GLN A 42 -18.65 1.76 -15.07
CA GLN A 42 -17.32 1.16 -15.17
C GLN A 42 -16.23 2.22 -15.37
N ASN A 43 -16.47 3.24 -16.20
CA ASN A 43 -15.54 4.36 -16.37
C ASN A 43 -15.45 5.24 -15.10
N GLU A 44 -16.58 5.55 -14.44
CA GLU A 44 -16.58 6.32 -13.21
C GLU A 44 -15.80 5.63 -12.09
N VAL A 45 -15.89 4.31 -11.98
CA VAL A 45 -15.08 3.50 -11.05
C VAL A 45 -13.61 3.47 -11.47
N ALA A 46 -13.31 3.37 -12.76
CA ALA A 46 -11.95 3.36 -13.29
C ALA A 46 -11.20 4.68 -13.00
N TYR A 47 -11.90 5.81 -13.04
CA TYR A 47 -11.31 7.13 -12.75
C TYR A 47 -11.45 7.57 -11.29
N GLY A 48 -12.03 6.73 -10.41
CA GLY A 48 -12.17 7.04 -8.98
C GLY A 48 -13.02 8.29 -8.71
N VAL A 49 -14.05 8.54 -9.53
CA VAL A 49 -14.98 9.65 -9.36
C VAL A 49 -15.90 9.39 -8.16
N ASN A 50 -16.26 8.14 -7.92
CA ASN A 50 -17.08 7.71 -6.79
C ASN A 50 -16.24 7.12 -5.66
N PRO A 51 -16.72 7.22 -4.39
CA PRO A 51 -16.07 6.57 -3.27
C PRO A 51 -15.92 5.06 -3.49
N ILE A 52 -14.77 4.54 -3.09
CA ILE A 52 -14.40 3.13 -3.24
C ILE A 52 -14.38 2.50 -1.84
N SER A 53 -15.00 1.33 -1.66
CA SER A 53 -14.92 0.62 -0.38
C SER A 53 -13.50 0.15 -0.08
N PRO A 54 -13.09 0.03 1.20
CA PRO A 54 -11.72 -0.38 1.54
C PRO A 54 -11.32 -1.74 0.95
N TRP A 55 -12.23 -2.71 0.89
CA TRP A 55 -11.97 -4.02 0.30
C TRP A 55 -11.81 -3.97 -1.22
N GLU A 56 -12.62 -3.16 -1.89
CA GLU A 56 -12.45 -2.91 -3.33
C GLU A 56 -11.15 -2.16 -3.61
N TYR A 57 -10.82 -1.15 -2.78
CA TYR A 57 -9.56 -0.42 -2.90
C TYR A 57 -8.36 -1.35 -2.70
N GLN A 58 -8.38 -2.21 -1.66
CA GLN A 58 -7.36 -3.23 -1.45
C GLN A 58 -7.15 -4.10 -2.70
N SER A 59 -8.23 -4.56 -3.33
CA SER A 59 -8.14 -5.43 -4.52
C SER A 59 -7.54 -4.73 -5.74
N LYS A 60 -7.58 -3.40 -5.79
CA LYS A 60 -7.01 -2.59 -6.88
C LYS A 60 -5.52 -2.25 -6.66
N LEU A 61 -5.04 -2.30 -5.42
CA LEU A 61 -3.66 -1.93 -5.11
C LEU A 61 -2.62 -2.88 -5.73
N GLY A 62 -2.93 -4.18 -5.87
CA GLY A 62 -2.03 -5.13 -6.51
C GLY A 62 -0.59 -5.08 -6.01
N LYS A 63 0.37 -4.93 -6.92
CA LYS A 63 1.81 -4.82 -6.65
C LYS A 63 2.27 -3.38 -6.82
N GLY A 64 2.92 -2.81 -5.83
CA GLY A 64 3.32 -1.41 -5.83
C GLY A 64 4.75 -1.16 -5.42
N MET A 65 5.10 0.12 -5.37
CA MET A 65 6.44 0.58 -5.04
C MET A 65 6.44 1.85 -4.20
N ASP A 66 7.29 1.90 -3.18
CA ASP A 66 7.62 3.13 -2.47
C ASP A 66 8.47 4.02 -3.34
N VAL A 67 8.14 5.31 -3.41
CA VAL A 67 8.89 6.27 -4.20
C VAL A 67 9.37 7.47 -3.37
N ASP A 68 10.57 7.93 -3.69
CA ASP A 68 11.21 9.08 -3.03
C ASP A 68 10.97 10.42 -3.76
N TRP A 69 9.97 10.47 -4.64
CA TRP A 69 9.72 11.61 -5.52
C TRP A 69 9.50 12.94 -4.78
N SER A 70 8.83 12.91 -3.62
CA SER A 70 8.60 14.09 -2.77
C SER A 70 9.29 14.01 -1.41
N LYS A 71 10.17 13.02 -1.18
CA LYS A 71 10.87 12.83 0.09
C LYS A 71 12.14 13.67 0.19
N THR A 72 12.83 13.88 -0.92
CA THR A 72 14.11 14.56 -0.99
C THR A 72 14.13 15.61 -2.10
N LYS A 73 15.03 16.59 -1.98
CA LYS A 73 15.25 17.57 -3.05
C LYS A 73 15.60 16.89 -4.37
N LYS A 74 16.54 15.94 -4.37
CA LYS A 74 16.94 15.17 -5.55
C LYS A 74 15.76 14.37 -6.11
N GLY A 75 14.90 13.82 -5.25
CA GLY A 75 13.68 13.12 -5.65
C GLY A 75 12.75 14.00 -6.48
N LYS A 76 12.54 15.24 -6.04
CA LYS A 76 11.70 16.22 -6.75
C LYS A 76 12.33 16.67 -8.07
N GLU A 77 13.64 16.96 -8.06
CA GLU A 77 14.38 17.41 -9.24
C GLU A 77 14.46 16.34 -10.35
N ASN A 78 14.49 15.07 -9.98
CA ASN A 78 14.58 13.94 -10.92
C ASN A 78 13.20 13.30 -11.21
N TYR A 79 12.10 13.88 -10.70
CA TYR A 79 10.77 13.40 -11.07
C TYR A 79 10.50 13.69 -12.55
N ASN A 80 9.92 12.71 -13.22
CA ASN A 80 9.45 12.88 -14.60
C ASN A 80 8.37 11.85 -14.94
N LEU A 81 7.50 12.22 -15.86
CA LEU A 81 6.37 11.39 -16.33
C LEU A 81 6.82 10.03 -16.89
N LYS A 82 8.02 9.98 -17.49
CA LYS A 82 8.55 8.73 -18.06
C LYS A 82 8.70 7.62 -17.02
N ALA A 83 9.13 7.98 -15.79
CA ALA A 83 9.22 7.01 -14.70
C ALA A 83 7.85 6.39 -14.36
N VAL A 84 6.78 7.20 -14.38
CA VAL A 84 5.41 6.71 -14.12
C VAL A 84 4.95 5.78 -15.25
N GLN A 85 5.24 6.12 -16.51
CA GLN A 85 4.93 5.28 -17.68
C GLN A 85 5.67 3.94 -17.62
N ASP A 86 6.98 3.98 -17.32
CA ASP A 86 7.79 2.76 -17.21
C ASP A 86 7.32 1.85 -16.06
N PHE A 87 6.80 2.43 -15.00
CA PHE A 87 6.25 1.67 -13.88
C PHE A 87 4.94 0.97 -14.26
N GLU A 88 4.02 1.67 -14.96
CA GLU A 88 2.78 1.07 -15.46
C GLU A 88 3.08 -0.05 -16.48
N ASP A 89 3.98 0.20 -17.43
CA ASP A 89 4.43 -0.79 -18.42
C ASP A 89 5.06 -2.04 -17.76
N ALA A 90 5.65 -1.88 -16.59
CA ALA A 90 6.25 -2.97 -15.80
C ALA A 90 5.26 -3.71 -14.89
N GLY A 91 3.99 -3.28 -14.82
CA GLY A 91 2.95 -3.90 -14.01
C GLY A 91 2.95 -3.45 -12.55
N ILE A 92 3.38 -2.23 -12.28
CA ILE A 92 3.24 -1.59 -10.96
C ILE A 92 1.88 -0.92 -10.90
N ASP A 93 1.02 -1.38 -9.99
CA ASP A 93 -0.38 -0.94 -9.87
C ASP A 93 -0.53 0.31 -9.01
N HIS A 94 0.36 0.52 -8.03
CA HIS A 94 0.32 1.68 -7.15
C HIS A 94 1.71 2.15 -6.72
N VAL A 95 1.79 3.41 -6.29
CA VAL A 95 2.98 3.98 -5.67
C VAL A 95 2.65 4.65 -4.34
N ARG A 96 3.54 4.51 -3.34
CA ARG A 96 3.50 5.29 -2.12
C ARG A 96 4.48 6.44 -2.20
N ILE A 97 3.96 7.65 -2.34
CA ILE A 97 4.75 8.89 -2.41
C ILE A 97 5.09 9.35 -1.00
N ARG A 98 6.35 9.20 -0.61
CA ARG A 98 6.83 9.55 0.73
C ARG A 98 7.13 11.03 0.84
N ILE A 99 6.68 11.68 1.92
CA ILE A 99 6.77 13.12 2.13
C ILE A 99 7.40 13.44 3.49
N LYS A 100 8.36 14.39 3.51
CA LYS A 100 8.96 14.94 4.74
C LYS A 100 8.69 16.42 4.89
N ASP A 101 8.41 17.11 3.80
CA ASP A 101 8.33 18.56 3.73
C ASP A 101 7.05 19.11 4.37
N LYS A 102 7.04 20.39 4.63
CA LYS A 102 5.85 21.13 5.07
C LYS A 102 4.78 21.11 3.97
N ALA A 103 3.51 21.15 4.37
CA ALA A 103 2.38 21.28 3.45
C ALA A 103 2.26 22.74 2.98
N ASP A 104 3.08 23.13 2.03
CA ASP A 104 3.16 24.48 1.45
C ASP A 104 3.19 24.43 -0.09
N ASN A 105 3.27 25.59 -0.71
CA ASN A 105 3.22 25.69 -2.17
C ASN A 105 4.38 24.95 -2.86
N ASP A 106 5.57 24.92 -2.26
CA ASP A 106 6.74 24.25 -2.85
C ASP A 106 6.53 22.73 -2.91
N LEU A 107 5.92 22.15 -1.87
CA LEU A 107 5.51 20.74 -1.91
C LEU A 107 4.41 20.51 -2.96
N PHE A 108 3.38 21.35 -2.94
CA PHE A 108 2.20 21.11 -3.77
C PHE A 108 2.46 21.27 -5.26
N MET A 109 3.40 22.10 -5.68
CA MET A 109 3.77 22.24 -7.09
C MET A 109 4.21 20.91 -7.72
N THR A 110 5.00 20.12 -6.98
CA THR A 110 5.46 18.80 -7.46
C THR A 110 4.48 17.68 -7.15
N LEU A 111 3.84 17.72 -5.99
CA LEU A 111 2.95 16.65 -5.54
C LEU A 111 1.67 16.58 -6.37
N ASP A 112 1.14 17.74 -6.81
CA ASP A 112 -0.03 17.78 -7.69
C ASP A 112 0.25 17.07 -9.01
N GLU A 113 1.40 17.36 -9.64
CA GLU A 113 1.85 16.72 -10.87
C GLU A 113 2.00 15.22 -10.69
N GLN A 114 2.69 14.78 -9.63
CA GLN A 114 2.89 13.35 -9.32
C GLN A 114 1.58 12.59 -9.15
N ILE A 115 0.61 13.18 -8.44
CA ILE A 115 -0.71 12.56 -8.24
C ILE A 115 -1.48 12.49 -9.57
N ASP A 116 -1.48 13.59 -10.34
CA ASP A 116 -2.24 13.66 -11.59
C ASP A 116 -1.64 12.72 -12.65
N ASP A 117 -0.34 12.66 -12.77
CA ASP A 117 0.35 11.74 -13.68
C ASP A 117 0.05 10.28 -13.33
N CYS A 118 0.13 9.91 -12.05
CA CYS A 118 -0.23 8.55 -11.62
C CYS A 118 -1.67 8.21 -12.00
N ILE A 119 -2.64 9.04 -11.66
CA ILE A 119 -4.06 8.79 -11.94
C ILE A 119 -4.32 8.72 -13.45
N ASN A 120 -3.73 9.62 -14.24
CA ASN A 120 -3.92 9.67 -15.68
C ASN A 120 -3.33 8.47 -16.42
N ILE A 121 -2.25 7.88 -15.90
CA ILE A 121 -1.60 6.69 -16.46
C ILE A 121 -2.28 5.41 -15.98
N GLY A 122 -2.93 5.42 -14.81
CA GLY A 122 -3.61 4.26 -14.24
C GLY A 122 -2.92 3.66 -13.01
N ILE A 123 -1.91 4.35 -12.47
CA ILE A 123 -1.26 4.00 -11.20
C ILE A 123 -2.01 4.65 -10.04
N ILE A 124 -2.24 3.91 -8.97
CA ILE A 124 -2.92 4.42 -7.77
C ILE A 124 -1.90 5.14 -6.87
N PRO A 125 -2.04 6.47 -6.61
CA PRO A 125 -1.16 7.18 -5.69
C PRO A 125 -1.60 7.05 -4.23
N ILE A 126 -0.66 6.75 -3.33
CA ILE A 126 -0.81 6.81 -1.88
C ILE A 126 0.15 7.87 -1.39
N ILE A 127 -0.31 8.94 -0.76
CA ILE A 127 0.59 9.92 -0.13
C ILE A 127 0.80 9.57 1.33
N ALA A 128 2.06 9.65 1.77
CA ALA A 128 2.47 9.18 3.08
C ALA A 128 3.40 10.18 3.79
N TYR A 129 3.11 10.50 5.05
CA TYR A 129 3.86 11.52 5.79
C TYR A 129 4.83 10.92 6.82
N GLN A 130 6.08 11.41 6.82
CA GLN A 130 7.13 10.92 7.72
C GLN A 130 6.95 11.38 9.17
N ALA A 131 6.55 12.60 9.41
CA ALA A 131 6.33 13.22 10.74
C ALA A 131 7.48 12.98 11.74
N ASP A 132 8.73 13.09 11.30
CA ASP A 132 9.93 12.72 12.08
C ASP A 132 10.02 13.46 13.42
N GLU A 133 9.62 14.75 13.49
CA GLU A 133 9.62 15.51 14.76
C GLU A 133 8.69 14.88 15.80
N PHE A 134 7.51 14.45 15.40
CA PHE A 134 6.55 13.79 16.29
C PHE A 134 7.05 12.41 16.73
N LYS A 135 7.64 11.62 15.84
CA LYS A 135 8.19 10.31 16.17
C LYS A 135 9.30 10.40 17.21
N ASN A 136 10.17 11.41 17.07
CA ASN A 136 11.27 11.66 18.02
C ASN A 136 10.78 12.24 19.36
N ASN A 137 9.79 13.10 19.33
CA ASN A 137 9.24 13.77 20.51
C ASN A 137 7.72 13.86 20.41
N PRO A 138 6.97 12.83 20.86
CA PRO A 138 5.51 12.73 20.72
C PRO A 138 4.77 13.57 21.77
N ASN A 139 5.06 14.86 21.85
CA ASN A 139 4.39 15.84 22.68
C ASN A 139 3.17 16.46 21.96
N GLU A 140 2.39 17.26 22.70
CA GLU A 140 1.19 17.90 22.18
C GLU A 140 1.48 18.87 21.03
N GLU A 141 2.55 19.65 21.12
CA GLU A 141 2.94 20.62 20.08
C GLU A 141 3.20 19.92 18.74
N ASN A 142 4.02 18.87 18.75
CA ASN A 142 4.34 18.12 17.54
C ASN A 142 3.15 17.33 17.02
N LEU A 143 2.28 16.83 17.90
CA LEU A 143 1.01 16.23 17.50
C LEU A 143 0.15 17.23 16.72
N GLN A 144 -0.01 18.43 17.23
CA GLN A 144 -0.78 19.49 16.57
C GLN A 144 -0.18 19.88 15.21
N LYS A 145 1.15 19.87 15.05
CA LYS A 145 1.81 20.12 13.77
C LYS A 145 1.42 19.06 12.73
N VAL A 146 1.41 17.77 13.12
CA VAL A 146 1.02 16.69 12.20
C VAL A 146 -0.45 16.77 11.83
N VAL A 147 -1.34 17.06 12.79
CA VAL A 147 -2.76 17.25 12.54
C VAL A 147 -3.00 18.44 11.59
N ALA A 148 -2.30 19.55 11.81
CA ALA A 148 -2.38 20.73 10.95
C ALA A 148 -1.89 20.44 9.53
N TRP A 149 -0.81 19.65 9.38
CA TRP A 149 -0.30 19.21 8.09
C TRP A 149 -1.37 18.42 7.31
N TRP A 150 -2.00 17.44 7.94
CA TRP A 150 -3.05 16.65 7.30
C TRP A 150 -4.31 17.44 7.00
N ARG A 151 -4.65 18.43 7.82
CA ARG A 151 -5.78 19.34 7.53
C ARG A 151 -5.55 20.11 6.23
N VAL A 152 -4.34 20.64 6.00
CA VAL A 152 -3.99 21.37 4.79
C VAL A 152 -4.03 20.47 3.56
N VAL A 153 -3.44 19.27 3.66
CA VAL A 153 -3.44 18.26 2.60
C VAL A 153 -4.85 17.78 2.27
N ALA A 154 -5.66 17.50 3.28
CA ALA A 154 -7.04 17.06 3.10
C ALA A 154 -7.90 18.13 2.40
N GLU A 155 -7.77 19.39 2.78
CA GLU A 155 -8.48 20.50 2.10
C GLU A 155 -8.05 20.64 0.65
N ARG A 156 -6.72 20.53 0.36
CA ARG A 156 -6.22 20.64 -1.00
C ARG A 156 -6.74 19.54 -1.92
N TYR A 157 -6.80 18.30 -1.43
CA TYR A 157 -7.12 17.13 -2.25
C TYR A 157 -8.56 16.62 -2.09
N LYS A 158 -9.45 17.40 -1.49
CA LYS A 158 -10.85 17.00 -1.26
C LYS A 158 -11.60 16.61 -2.55
N ASP A 159 -11.28 17.27 -3.65
CA ASP A 159 -11.92 17.07 -4.96
C ASP A 159 -11.11 16.15 -5.90
N LYS A 160 -9.98 15.59 -5.43
CA LYS A 160 -9.21 14.62 -6.21
C LYS A 160 -9.89 13.25 -6.21
N SER A 161 -9.58 12.46 -7.23
CA SER A 161 -10.02 11.07 -7.37
C SER A 161 -9.95 10.28 -6.05
N TYR A 162 -10.91 9.42 -5.78
CA TYR A 162 -10.90 8.48 -4.64
C TYR A 162 -9.86 7.36 -4.77
N LEU A 163 -9.15 7.27 -5.91
CA LEU A 163 -7.94 6.45 -6.04
C LEU A 163 -6.77 6.98 -5.21
N LEU A 164 -6.70 8.30 -4.98
CA LEU A 164 -5.76 8.88 -4.02
C LEU A 164 -6.14 8.48 -2.60
N SER A 165 -5.21 7.94 -1.82
CA SER A 165 -5.39 7.65 -0.39
C SER A 165 -4.32 8.31 0.48
N PHE A 166 -4.58 8.33 1.80
CA PHE A 166 -3.75 9.00 2.80
C PHE A 166 -3.19 7.99 3.79
N ASP A 167 -1.89 7.74 3.75
CA ASP A 167 -1.12 7.00 4.74
C ASP A 167 -0.62 7.98 5.82
N LEU A 168 -1.24 7.93 6.99
CA LEU A 168 -1.14 9.01 7.96
C LEU A 168 0.23 9.15 8.62
N LEU A 169 0.98 8.06 8.77
CA LEU A 169 2.29 8.05 9.41
C LEU A 169 3.14 6.89 8.92
N ILE A 170 4.19 7.18 8.18
CA ILE A 170 5.16 6.15 7.80
C ILE A 170 5.94 5.72 9.04
N GLU A 171 5.68 4.52 9.54
CA GLU A 171 6.39 3.87 10.64
C GLU A 171 6.42 4.64 11.97
N ALA A 172 5.77 4.17 12.99
CA ALA A 172 6.07 4.61 14.34
C ALA A 172 7.47 4.10 14.74
N THR A 173 8.38 5.05 15.02
CA THR A 173 9.77 4.80 15.41
C THR A 173 10.14 5.57 16.68
N ASP A 174 11.37 5.46 17.12
CA ASP A 174 11.98 6.28 18.16
C ASP A 174 11.15 6.33 19.46
N ALA A 175 10.91 7.51 20.01
CA ALA A 175 10.15 7.66 21.26
C ALA A 175 8.68 7.24 21.12
N LEU A 176 8.10 7.40 19.93
CA LEU A 176 6.70 7.04 19.69
C LEU A 176 6.45 5.53 19.79
N ASN A 177 7.45 4.69 19.49
CA ASN A 177 7.34 3.23 19.63
C ASN A 177 6.96 2.77 21.04
N LYS A 178 7.27 3.58 22.06
CA LYS A 178 6.98 3.29 23.48
C LYS A 178 5.65 3.87 23.95
N GLN A 179 4.90 4.52 23.05
CA GLN A 179 3.69 5.27 23.39
C GLN A 179 2.52 4.94 22.46
N PRO A 180 2.00 3.69 22.48
CA PRO A 180 0.91 3.28 21.60
C PRO A 180 -0.37 4.13 21.78
N GLU A 181 -0.61 4.68 22.99
CA GLU A 181 -1.73 5.59 23.23
C GLU A 181 -1.58 6.90 22.47
N LYS A 182 -0.35 7.43 22.38
CA LYS A 182 -0.06 8.65 21.61
C LYS A 182 -0.19 8.43 20.12
N LEU A 183 0.17 7.26 19.63
CA LEU A 183 -0.05 6.87 18.25
C LEU A 183 -1.55 6.81 17.91
N ASN A 184 -2.34 6.15 18.76
CA ASN A 184 -3.79 6.09 18.59
C ASN A 184 -4.46 7.47 18.75
N GLU A 185 -3.99 8.32 19.66
CA GLU A 185 -4.46 9.70 19.79
C GLU A 185 -4.17 10.51 18.52
N LEU A 186 -2.99 10.36 17.93
CA LEU A 186 -2.65 11.00 16.65
C LEU A 186 -3.66 10.62 15.56
N TYR A 187 -3.91 9.32 15.38
CA TYR A 187 -4.84 8.83 14.37
C TYR A 187 -6.27 9.34 14.59
N GLU A 188 -6.77 9.32 15.81
CA GLU A 188 -8.09 9.85 16.15
C GLU A 188 -8.23 11.32 15.73
N ARG A 189 -7.22 12.15 16.07
CA ARG A 189 -7.26 13.58 15.75
C ARG A 189 -7.10 13.87 14.26
N ILE A 190 -6.18 13.17 13.57
CA ILE A 190 -6.01 13.36 12.12
C ILE A 190 -7.28 12.92 11.38
N VAL A 191 -7.82 11.76 11.69
CA VAL A 191 -9.03 11.25 11.03
C VAL A 191 -10.19 12.22 11.24
N THR A 192 -10.38 12.74 12.46
CA THR A 192 -11.40 13.76 12.73
C THR A 192 -11.25 14.99 11.84
N GLU A 193 -10.02 15.48 11.65
CA GLU A 193 -9.78 16.65 10.77
C GLU A 193 -9.99 16.32 9.29
N VAL A 194 -9.43 15.21 8.82
CA VAL A 194 -9.55 14.78 7.41
C VAL A 194 -11.01 14.54 7.01
N ARG A 195 -11.83 13.96 7.90
CA ARG A 195 -13.25 13.67 7.61
C ARG A 195 -14.11 14.91 7.41
N LYS A 196 -13.68 16.09 7.85
CA LYS A 196 -14.40 17.35 7.59
C LYS A 196 -14.49 17.67 6.10
N THR A 197 -13.51 17.30 5.32
CA THR A 197 -13.43 17.58 3.87
C THR A 197 -13.37 16.34 2.99
N ASN A 198 -12.95 15.20 3.55
CA ASN A 198 -12.79 13.92 2.87
C ASN A 198 -13.56 12.79 3.59
N PRO A 199 -14.90 12.82 3.59
CA PRO A 199 -15.70 11.91 4.41
C PRO A 199 -15.53 10.42 4.04
N GLN A 200 -15.16 10.14 2.79
CA GLN A 200 -15.12 8.79 2.22
C GLN A 200 -13.76 8.42 1.57
N ARG A 201 -12.72 9.24 1.74
CA ARG A 201 -11.38 8.91 1.25
C ARG A 201 -10.77 7.79 2.08
N ILE A 202 -10.10 6.85 1.44
CA ILE A 202 -9.35 5.81 2.14
C ILE A 202 -8.23 6.46 2.95
N ILE A 203 -8.21 6.11 4.24
CA ILE A 203 -7.16 6.48 5.18
C ILE A 203 -6.46 5.20 5.62
N ILE A 204 -5.15 5.24 5.72
CA ILE A 204 -4.32 4.10 6.13
C ILE A 204 -3.64 4.45 7.45
N ILE A 205 -3.70 3.56 8.43
CA ILE A 205 -3.03 3.69 9.73
C ILE A 205 -2.10 2.50 9.95
N SER A 206 -1.05 2.69 10.73
CA SER A 206 -0.05 1.66 10.97
C SER A 206 0.21 1.40 12.46
N PRO A 207 0.55 0.17 12.85
CA PRO A 207 0.93 -0.13 14.24
C PRO A 207 2.34 0.39 14.55
N ARG A 208 2.67 0.37 15.85
CA ARG A 208 4.02 0.69 16.32
C ARG A 208 5.09 -0.31 15.84
N LEU A 209 6.33 -0.07 16.25
CA LEU A 209 7.53 -0.85 15.95
C LEU A 209 7.74 -1.01 14.45
N ARG A 210 7.85 0.14 13.75
CA ARG A 210 8.01 0.21 12.30
C ARG A 210 6.91 -0.55 11.54
N SER A 211 5.67 -0.32 11.96
CA SER A 211 4.49 -0.95 11.35
C SER A 211 4.51 -2.49 11.42
N ASP A 212 5.00 -3.06 12.54
CA ASP A 212 5.05 -4.51 12.70
C ASP A 212 3.64 -5.11 12.87
N ALA A 213 3.26 -6.05 12.00
CA ALA A 213 1.96 -6.71 11.98
C ALA A 213 1.55 -7.32 13.32
N GLN A 214 2.49 -7.75 14.14
CA GLN A 214 2.24 -8.30 15.48
C GLN A 214 1.48 -7.31 16.39
N TYR A 215 1.62 -6.02 16.14
CA TYR A 215 1.01 -4.94 16.93
C TYR A 215 -0.25 -4.34 16.31
N LEU A 216 -0.78 -4.91 15.23
CA LEU A 216 -2.06 -4.49 14.65
C LEU A 216 -3.20 -4.49 15.68
N SER A 217 -3.20 -5.44 16.60
CA SER A 217 -4.22 -5.54 17.66
C SER A 217 -4.21 -4.38 18.68
N GLU A 218 -3.15 -3.57 18.72
CA GLU A 218 -3.06 -2.37 19.57
C GLU A 218 -3.68 -1.12 18.91
N LEU A 219 -3.95 -1.19 17.61
CA LEU A 219 -4.61 -0.09 16.90
C LEU A 219 -6.06 0.06 17.37
N LYS A 220 -6.40 1.30 17.75
CA LYS A 220 -7.78 1.71 18.00
C LYS A 220 -8.35 2.30 16.73
N ILE A 221 -9.54 1.82 16.35
CA ILE A 221 -10.23 2.35 15.17
C ILE A 221 -10.73 3.75 15.52
N PRO A 222 -10.30 4.81 14.78
CA PRO A 222 -10.77 6.16 15.02
C PRO A 222 -12.29 6.28 14.93
N SER A 223 -12.88 7.06 15.82
CA SER A 223 -14.34 7.19 15.94
C SER A 223 -15.02 7.70 14.68
N GLN A 224 -14.31 8.52 13.89
CA GLN A 224 -14.77 9.10 12.62
C GLN A 224 -14.26 8.33 11.39
N ALA A 225 -13.81 7.08 11.52
CA ALA A 225 -13.30 6.30 10.38
C ALA A 225 -14.34 6.13 9.26
N ASN A 226 -15.63 6.10 9.61
CA ASN A 226 -16.78 6.05 8.68
C ASN A 226 -16.73 4.87 7.68
N GLY A 227 -16.03 3.77 8.04
CA GLY A 227 -15.88 2.59 7.18
C GLY A 227 -14.86 2.74 6.03
N TYR A 228 -14.12 3.86 5.95
CA TYR A 228 -13.11 4.11 4.91
C TYR A 228 -11.70 4.11 5.50
N LEU A 229 -11.33 2.98 6.12
CA LEU A 229 -10.06 2.76 6.79
C LEU A 229 -9.39 1.49 6.27
N MET A 230 -8.07 1.52 6.14
CA MET A 230 -7.19 0.36 5.97
C MET A 230 -6.09 0.40 7.02
N ALA A 231 -5.41 -0.73 7.25
CA ALA A 231 -4.19 -0.74 8.03
C ALA A 231 -3.01 -1.20 7.18
N GLU A 232 -1.84 -0.58 7.41
CA GLU A 232 -0.58 -1.05 6.83
C GLU A 232 0.26 -1.82 7.83
N TRP A 233 1.14 -2.66 7.31
CA TRP A 233 2.22 -3.27 8.07
C TRP A 233 3.44 -3.48 7.17
N HIS A 234 4.61 -3.65 7.80
CA HIS A 234 5.89 -3.78 7.11
C HIS A 234 6.60 -5.09 7.47
N PHE A 235 7.47 -5.54 6.59
CA PHE A 235 8.43 -6.60 6.87
C PHE A 235 9.71 -6.39 6.06
N TYR A 236 10.85 -6.50 6.73
CA TYR A 236 12.16 -6.42 6.08
C TYR A 236 12.99 -7.66 6.42
N ALA A 237 13.74 -8.17 5.46
CA ALA A 237 14.60 -9.33 5.64
C ALA A 237 15.65 -9.14 6.75
N ALA A 238 16.05 -7.90 7.00
CA ALA A 238 16.94 -7.52 8.10
C ALA A 238 16.21 -7.28 9.45
N GLY A 239 14.86 -7.40 9.46
CA GLY A 239 14.05 -7.13 10.65
C GLY A 239 13.76 -5.64 10.88
N PRO A 240 13.15 -5.28 12.04
CA PRO A 240 12.67 -3.93 12.32
C PRO A 240 13.77 -2.95 12.73
N SER A 241 15.04 -3.37 12.78
CA SER A 241 16.20 -2.52 13.08
C SER A 241 16.95 -2.13 11.83
N LYS A 242 17.56 -0.94 11.83
CA LYS A 242 18.53 -0.54 10.81
C LYS A 242 19.91 -1.16 11.02
N ASP A 243 20.17 -1.69 12.21
CA ASP A 243 21.39 -2.40 12.53
C ASP A 243 21.26 -3.83 12.00
N ASN A 244 21.94 -4.09 10.90
CA ASN A 244 21.86 -5.35 10.17
C ASN A 244 22.86 -6.40 10.69
N ASP A 245 23.15 -6.45 11.97
CA ASP A 245 24.05 -7.42 12.57
C ASP A 245 23.55 -8.86 12.42
N ARG A 246 22.26 -9.05 12.05
CA ARG A 246 21.65 -10.36 11.86
C ARG A 246 20.71 -10.35 10.67
N LYS A 247 21.03 -11.18 9.68
CA LYS A 247 20.09 -11.53 8.62
C LYS A 247 18.94 -12.33 9.22
N LEU A 248 17.71 -11.91 8.96
CA LEU A 248 16.50 -12.69 9.27
C LEU A 248 16.15 -13.69 8.16
N TRP A 249 16.81 -13.54 7.04
CA TRP A 249 16.62 -14.41 5.89
C TRP A 249 17.96 -14.72 5.23
N THR A 250 18.12 -15.95 4.77
CA THR A 250 19.29 -16.41 4.01
C THR A 250 18.88 -17.21 2.79
N ILE A 251 18.53 -18.48 2.98
CA ILE A 251 18.19 -19.43 1.90
C ILE A 251 16.72 -19.86 1.91
N GLY A 252 15.89 -19.29 2.75
CA GLY A 252 14.49 -19.67 2.88
C GLY A 252 14.27 -20.94 3.69
N THR A 253 14.93 -21.05 4.84
CA THR A 253 14.65 -22.14 5.79
C THR A 253 13.22 -22.05 6.31
N GLU A 254 12.67 -23.13 6.85
CA GLU A 254 11.31 -23.15 7.40
C GLU A 254 11.10 -22.12 8.53
N ASN A 255 12.16 -21.86 9.33
CA ASN A 255 12.09 -20.82 10.36
C ASN A 255 12.04 -19.42 9.75
N GLU A 256 12.77 -19.13 8.68
CA GLU A 256 12.74 -17.87 7.97
C GLU A 256 11.39 -17.64 7.28
N LYS A 257 10.87 -18.66 6.61
CA LYS A 257 9.52 -18.62 6.01
C LYS A 257 8.46 -18.38 7.07
N LYS A 258 8.61 -18.99 8.25
CA LYS A 258 7.69 -18.79 9.36
C LYS A 258 7.60 -17.34 9.83
N LEU A 259 8.70 -16.57 9.79
CA LEU A 259 8.66 -15.14 10.13
C LEU A 259 7.67 -14.38 9.24
N ILE A 260 7.63 -14.66 7.95
CA ILE A 260 6.73 -14.05 6.99
C ILE A 260 5.29 -14.54 7.20
N THR A 261 5.10 -15.85 7.30
CA THR A 261 3.75 -16.42 7.46
C THR A 261 3.11 -16.00 8.78
N ASP A 262 3.87 -15.86 9.86
CA ASP A 262 3.35 -15.32 11.12
C ASP A 262 2.85 -13.88 10.97
N LYS A 263 3.57 -13.00 10.24
CA LYS A 263 3.13 -11.63 9.99
C LYS A 263 1.86 -11.58 9.14
N ILE A 264 1.78 -12.40 8.11
CA ILE A 264 0.57 -12.54 7.28
C ILE A 264 -0.60 -13.02 8.13
N ASN A 265 -0.41 -14.01 8.99
CA ASN A 265 -1.45 -14.52 9.88
C ASN A 265 -1.96 -13.45 10.84
N TYR A 266 -1.09 -12.65 11.47
CA TYR A 266 -1.52 -11.51 12.30
C TYR A 266 -2.39 -10.52 11.52
N ALA A 267 -2.01 -10.23 10.28
CA ALA A 267 -2.79 -9.33 9.41
C ALA A 267 -4.17 -9.93 9.06
N LEU A 268 -4.22 -11.20 8.67
CA LEU A 268 -5.48 -11.89 8.36
C LEU A 268 -6.41 -12.02 9.56
N GLU A 269 -5.86 -12.34 10.74
CA GLU A 269 -6.64 -12.38 11.99
C GLU A 269 -7.22 -11.00 12.33
N TRP A 270 -6.41 -9.94 12.15
CA TRP A 270 -6.88 -8.58 12.37
C TRP A 270 -7.97 -8.18 11.37
N GLN A 271 -7.80 -8.47 10.08
CA GLN A 271 -8.82 -8.26 9.05
C GLN A 271 -10.14 -8.96 9.40
N LYS A 272 -10.06 -10.23 9.81
CA LYS A 272 -11.23 -11.01 10.21
C LYS A 272 -11.93 -10.41 11.42
N LYS A 273 -11.18 -9.94 12.42
CA LYS A 273 -11.70 -9.37 13.67
C LYS A 273 -12.35 -8.00 13.48
N THR A 274 -11.76 -7.16 12.63
CA THR A 274 -12.15 -5.74 12.48
C THR A 274 -13.00 -5.48 11.25
N ASN A 275 -13.00 -6.38 10.28
CA ASN A 275 -13.52 -6.18 8.92
C ASN A 275 -12.87 -5.00 8.19
N ILE A 276 -11.58 -4.72 8.49
CA ILE A 276 -10.78 -3.68 7.86
C ILE A 276 -9.64 -4.35 7.08
N PRO A 277 -9.47 -4.09 5.78
CA PRO A 277 -8.40 -4.71 5.00
C PRO A 277 -7.03 -4.18 5.35
N THR A 278 -5.99 -4.96 5.05
CA THR A 278 -4.59 -4.57 5.27
C THR A 278 -3.83 -4.46 3.96
N TRP A 279 -2.71 -3.77 4.03
CA TRP A 279 -1.76 -3.59 2.95
C TRP A 279 -0.33 -3.64 3.51
N VAL A 280 0.61 -4.24 2.77
CA VAL A 280 2.03 -4.16 3.14
C VAL A 280 2.58 -2.87 2.57
N GLY A 281 2.69 -1.85 3.42
CA GLY A 281 3.10 -0.51 3.00
C GLY A 281 4.50 -0.49 2.45
N ALA A 282 5.42 -1.32 3.07
CA ALA A 282 6.69 -1.65 2.44
C ALA A 282 7.30 -2.94 2.95
N TRP A 283 7.98 -3.62 2.06
CA TRP A 283 8.93 -4.67 2.34
C TRP A 283 10.15 -4.53 1.41
N MET A 284 11.25 -5.18 1.77
CA MET A 284 12.46 -5.14 0.98
C MET A 284 13.16 -6.50 1.06
N PRO A 285 13.62 -7.06 -0.07
CA PRO A 285 14.29 -8.35 -0.07
C PRO A 285 15.74 -8.31 0.41
N GLY A 286 16.31 -7.14 0.62
CA GLY A 286 17.70 -6.96 1.03
C GLY A 286 17.84 -6.04 2.23
N ASN A 287 19.00 -5.44 2.36
CA ASN A 287 19.29 -4.48 3.41
C ASN A 287 18.56 -3.16 3.22
N TYR A 288 18.08 -2.60 4.33
CA TYR A 288 17.54 -1.26 4.34
C TYR A 288 18.64 -0.20 4.12
N ASN A 289 19.86 -0.43 4.63
CA ASN A 289 21.02 0.44 4.44
C ASN A 289 21.83 -0.02 3.21
N ASP A 290 22.76 0.82 2.77
CA ASP A 290 23.65 0.56 1.61
C ASP A 290 24.75 -0.46 1.93
N GLY A 291 24.38 -1.58 2.55
CA GLY A 291 25.29 -2.69 2.82
C GLY A 291 25.04 -3.84 1.84
N ASP A 292 26.10 -4.56 1.46
CA ASP A 292 26.05 -5.71 0.55
C ASP A 292 25.84 -7.04 1.31
N ASP A 293 25.05 -7.01 2.40
CA ASP A 293 24.89 -8.21 3.24
C ASP A 293 24.02 -9.29 2.59
N TYR A 294 23.26 -8.94 1.53
CA TYR A 294 22.40 -9.85 0.78
C TYR A 294 22.86 -9.96 -0.67
N SER A 295 23.19 -11.17 -1.12
CA SER A 295 23.43 -11.43 -2.54
C SER A 295 22.13 -11.30 -3.36
N ILE A 296 22.26 -11.17 -4.67
CA ILE A 296 21.10 -11.14 -5.58
C ILE A 296 20.28 -12.43 -5.45
N GLU A 297 20.94 -13.59 -5.31
CA GLU A 297 20.29 -14.88 -5.14
C GLU A 297 19.49 -14.95 -3.84
N GLU A 298 20.03 -14.48 -2.72
CA GLU A 298 19.32 -14.39 -1.44
C GLU A 298 18.08 -13.47 -1.55
N GLN A 299 18.24 -12.34 -2.25
CA GLN A 299 17.12 -11.41 -2.50
C GLN A 299 16.04 -12.01 -3.39
N VAL A 300 16.39 -12.76 -4.43
CA VAL A 300 15.44 -13.47 -5.31
C VAL A 300 14.65 -14.50 -4.52
N VAL A 301 15.32 -15.35 -3.73
CA VAL A 301 14.64 -16.38 -2.92
C VAL A 301 13.68 -15.75 -1.90
N PHE A 302 14.08 -14.64 -1.27
CA PHE A 302 13.18 -13.88 -0.38
C PHE A 302 12.00 -13.31 -1.14
N ALA A 303 12.26 -12.63 -2.26
CA ALA A 303 11.24 -11.97 -3.07
C ALA A 303 10.19 -12.96 -3.59
N GLU A 304 10.62 -14.14 -4.05
CA GLU A 304 9.74 -15.20 -4.52
C GLU A 304 8.79 -15.67 -3.40
N PHE A 305 9.32 -15.97 -2.22
CA PHE A 305 8.52 -16.45 -1.12
C PHE A 305 7.57 -15.36 -0.59
N MET A 306 8.08 -14.13 -0.41
CA MET A 306 7.28 -13.01 0.09
C MET A 306 6.14 -12.68 -0.87
N THR A 307 6.43 -12.52 -2.17
CA THR A 307 5.46 -12.21 -3.20
C THR A 307 4.39 -13.28 -3.31
N SER A 308 4.79 -14.56 -3.43
CA SER A 308 3.82 -15.67 -3.55
C SER A 308 2.94 -15.80 -2.30
N SER A 309 3.51 -15.61 -1.11
CA SER A 309 2.76 -15.67 0.14
C SER A 309 1.71 -14.54 0.26
N LEU A 310 2.06 -13.31 -0.14
CA LEU A 310 1.15 -12.17 -0.12
C LEU A 310 0.05 -12.29 -1.18
N VAL A 311 0.41 -12.72 -2.39
CA VAL A 311 -0.57 -12.98 -3.47
C VAL A 311 -1.58 -14.05 -3.05
N ASN A 312 -1.11 -15.17 -2.47
CA ASN A 312 -1.99 -16.23 -1.96
C ASN A 312 -2.89 -15.75 -0.81
N ALA A 313 -2.42 -14.83 0.01
CA ALA A 313 -3.19 -14.21 1.09
C ALA A 313 -4.12 -13.08 0.59
N GLN A 314 -4.05 -12.70 -0.68
CA GLN A 314 -4.77 -11.56 -1.27
C GLN A 314 -4.48 -10.24 -0.55
N ILE A 315 -3.25 -10.06 -0.09
CA ILE A 315 -2.78 -8.82 0.54
C ILE A 315 -1.87 -8.08 -0.46
N PRO A 316 -2.27 -6.89 -0.93
CA PRO A 316 -1.44 -6.06 -1.81
C PRO A 316 -0.23 -5.51 -1.06
N PHE A 317 0.78 -5.10 -1.82
CA PHE A 317 2.04 -4.67 -1.22
C PHE A 317 2.79 -3.64 -2.07
N ALA A 318 3.63 -2.83 -1.42
CA ALA A 318 4.65 -2.01 -2.05
C ALA A 318 6.06 -2.47 -1.68
N VAL A 319 7.00 -2.37 -2.61
CA VAL A 319 8.42 -2.66 -2.39
C VAL A 319 9.18 -1.36 -2.14
N ASN A 320 10.02 -1.32 -1.12
CA ASN A 320 10.87 -0.18 -0.80
C ASN A 320 12.27 -0.37 -1.41
N SER A 321 12.73 0.46 -2.28
CA SER A 321 12.12 1.61 -2.93
C SER A 321 12.51 1.65 -4.41
N ASP A 322 11.86 2.51 -5.17
CA ASP A 322 12.11 2.69 -6.60
C ASP A 322 13.59 2.84 -6.96
N THR A 323 14.35 3.59 -6.16
CA THR A 323 15.80 3.84 -6.37
C THR A 323 16.69 2.60 -6.27
N LYS A 324 16.16 1.48 -5.81
CA LYS A 324 16.86 0.18 -5.85
C LYS A 324 16.74 -0.50 -7.20
N PHE A 325 15.71 -0.17 -7.97
CA PHE A 325 15.36 -0.85 -9.21
C PHE A 325 15.40 0.05 -10.44
N TYR A 326 15.24 1.37 -10.26
CA TYR A 326 15.10 2.33 -11.34
C TYR A 326 15.96 3.58 -11.11
N ASP A 327 16.77 3.92 -12.09
CA ASP A 327 17.55 5.17 -12.13
C ASP A 327 16.74 6.26 -12.85
N ARG A 328 16.23 7.22 -12.08
CA ARG A 328 15.42 8.32 -12.60
C ARG A 328 16.24 9.41 -13.31
N GLU A 329 17.57 9.42 -13.20
CA GLU A 329 18.42 10.34 -13.96
C GLU A 329 18.57 9.90 -15.40
N THR A 330 18.63 8.59 -15.62
CA THR A 330 18.80 7.99 -16.95
C THR A 330 17.50 7.37 -17.49
N ASN A 331 16.46 7.25 -16.67
CA ASN A 331 15.21 6.56 -16.97
C ASN A 331 15.42 5.11 -17.41
N ASN A 332 16.26 4.38 -16.68
CA ASN A 332 16.56 2.99 -16.95
C ASN A 332 16.37 2.11 -15.70
N TRP A 333 15.93 0.88 -15.92
CA TRP A 333 15.97 -0.15 -14.90
C TRP A 333 17.43 -0.51 -14.59
N ILE A 334 17.72 -0.78 -13.31
CA ILE A 334 19.07 -1.12 -12.83
C ILE A 334 19.33 -2.61 -13.13
N ASP A 335 20.23 -2.88 -14.07
CA ASP A 335 20.43 -4.20 -14.66
C ASP A 335 20.70 -5.31 -13.63
N ASN A 336 21.55 -5.06 -12.63
CA ASN A 336 21.89 -6.05 -11.61
C ASN A 336 20.72 -6.36 -10.66
N MET A 337 19.69 -5.50 -10.60
CA MET A 337 18.48 -5.72 -9.81
C MET A 337 17.32 -6.33 -10.63
N LEU A 338 17.45 -6.47 -11.93
CA LEU A 338 16.42 -7.06 -12.78
C LEU A 338 16.00 -8.48 -12.35
N PRO A 339 16.87 -9.36 -11.89
CA PRO A 339 16.43 -10.68 -11.40
C PRO A 339 15.44 -10.55 -10.22
N VAL A 340 15.72 -9.68 -9.25
CA VAL A 340 14.84 -9.43 -8.10
C VAL A 340 13.55 -8.77 -8.55
N PHE A 341 13.65 -7.73 -9.39
CA PHE A 341 12.50 -7.02 -9.94
C PHE A 341 11.54 -7.94 -10.68
N ASN A 342 12.06 -8.76 -11.59
CA ASN A 342 11.24 -9.69 -12.37
C ASN A 342 10.56 -10.76 -11.50
N THR A 343 11.19 -11.20 -10.41
CA THR A 343 10.57 -12.12 -9.45
C THR A 343 9.36 -11.50 -8.74
N ILE A 344 9.38 -10.18 -8.54
CA ILE A 344 8.29 -9.47 -7.86
C ILE A 344 7.15 -9.12 -8.84
N PHE A 345 7.50 -8.53 -9.99
CA PHE A 345 6.52 -7.87 -10.86
C PHE A 345 6.09 -8.68 -12.09
N LYS A 346 6.88 -9.64 -12.50
CA LYS A 346 6.57 -10.53 -13.65
C LYS A 346 6.21 -11.93 -13.20
#